data_08f2c4eacef7693e40d5b7b190733221
#
_entry.id   08f2c4eacef7693e40d5b7b190733221
#
_cell.length_a   1.000
_cell.length_b   1.000
_cell.length_c   1.000
_cell.angle_alpha   90.00
_cell.angle_beta   90.00
_cell.angle_gamma   90.00
#
_symmetry.space_group_name_H-M   'P 1'
#
loop_
_entity.id
_entity.type
_entity.pdbx_description
1 polymer ?
#
loop_
_entity_poly.entity_id
_entity_poly.type
_entity_poly.pdbx_seq_one_letter_code
_entity_poly.pdbx_strand_id
1 'polypeptide(L)'
;YNAGKTYIYDGTFDCRSCSSCNSSSWGYTIQSHQDSEESAKPELYFYNGTVIGVQGAFSTSAGYSDVRDGEFKTVACDKHSNGSSAFYALYVAGESGEVECNVYGGEFTSISKVAAFVGNSNDGGDKEEALVHIYGGSFISQSDDKEAVHVDEALGGLEIAGGTFSSDVSEYVVEGTEITEGPDGTFIVGELDESNSVAETGGRHYATLQAAIDAAESEGQVVTLNRDTTENVKVSAGKTLILDLNGHNLTGKADSWALVVEGDLTIRDSKASAEGPVVSADYETVTYASGKIESASSGYAVQVQNGGNLVLESGTVIATKGNGINVLAQQTPNGEVVSSSLTVKGGYVNSEEYGLGAYGNKAVLNVSGGVIVADNNAVVAGNGTVNETTNAGGTEINLTGGTLIGHITSSGYIACGVYHPQSGKLTISGDVDIYADGGVGVLMRAGTAEITGGTITGTGTAAGWVGDNKNAIP
;
A
#
# COMPACT_ATOMS: atom_id res chain seq x y z
N TYR A 1 24.88 -33.20 -18.39
CA TYR A 1 25.82 -32.57 -17.48
C TYR A 1 26.38 -31.31 -18.11
N ASN A 2 26.22 -30.18 -17.49
CA ASN A 2 26.70 -28.90 -18.00
C ASN A 2 27.65 -28.27 -16.99
N ALA A 3 28.90 -28.04 -17.41
CA ALA A 3 29.93 -27.34 -16.66
C ALA A 3 30.46 -26.11 -17.42
N GLY A 4 29.71 -25.61 -18.38
CA GLY A 4 30.04 -24.47 -19.20
C GLY A 4 28.77 -23.73 -19.67
N LYS A 5 28.79 -23.25 -20.91
CA LYS A 5 27.64 -22.55 -21.50
C LYS A 5 26.93 -23.44 -22.52
N THR A 6 25.66 -23.75 -22.27
CA THR A 6 24.86 -24.69 -23.08
C THR A 6 23.59 -24.03 -23.56
N TYR A 7 23.23 -24.25 -24.81
CA TYR A 7 22.00 -23.80 -25.43
C TYR A 7 21.24 -25.00 -25.96
N ILE A 8 20.01 -25.22 -25.51
CA ILE A 8 19.09 -26.26 -25.96
C ILE A 8 17.92 -25.58 -26.65
N TYR A 9 17.86 -25.70 -27.97
CA TYR A 9 16.79 -25.05 -28.73
C TYR A 9 15.53 -25.89 -28.88
N ASP A 10 15.69 -27.23 -28.97
CA ASP A 10 14.62 -28.21 -29.04
C ASP A 10 15.17 -29.64 -28.88
N GLY A 11 14.28 -30.60 -28.67
CA GLY A 11 14.64 -32.00 -28.61
C GLY A 11 13.89 -32.79 -27.54
N THR A 12 14.03 -34.13 -27.59
CA THR A 12 13.48 -35.02 -26.58
C THR A 12 14.61 -35.66 -25.78
N PHE A 13 14.61 -35.42 -24.49
CA PHE A 13 15.51 -35.99 -23.51
C PHE A 13 14.73 -36.95 -22.64
N ASP A 14 14.96 -38.25 -22.78
CA ASP A 14 14.11 -39.28 -22.17
C ASP A 14 14.97 -40.30 -21.42
N CYS A 15 14.84 -40.29 -20.10
CA CYS A 15 15.50 -41.24 -19.20
C CYS A 15 14.49 -42.21 -18.51
N ARG A 16 13.41 -42.61 -19.19
CA ARG A 16 12.44 -43.59 -18.68
C ARG A 16 12.97 -45.01 -18.63
N SER A 17 13.91 -45.35 -19.50
CA SER A 17 14.44 -46.69 -19.56
C SER A 17 15.65 -46.82 -18.65
N CYS A 18 15.46 -47.36 -17.46
CA CYS A 18 16.58 -47.66 -16.60
C CYS A 18 16.88 -49.16 -16.53
N SER A 19 18.16 -49.52 -16.47
CA SER A 19 18.60 -50.90 -16.21
C SER A 19 18.62 -51.22 -14.70
N SER A 20 18.64 -50.23 -13.85
CA SER A 20 18.78 -50.35 -12.39
C SER A 20 18.31 -49.07 -11.65
N CYS A 21 17.02 -48.74 -11.70
CA CYS A 21 16.51 -47.74 -10.75
C CYS A 21 16.53 -48.37 -9.35
N ASN A 22 17.42 -47.95 -8.51
CA ASN A 22 17.36 -48.25 -7.11
C ASN A 22 17.18 -46.91 -6.35
N SER A 23 16.68 -46.99 -5.14
CA SER A 23 16.39 -45.83 -4.29
C SER A 23 17.62 -44.98 -3.94
N SER A 24 18.76 -45.30 -4.42
CA SER A 24 20.04 -44.60 -4.17
C SER A 24 20.62 -43.89 -5.40
N SER A 25 19.96 -43.97 -6.56
CA SER A 25 20.43 -43.26 -7.77
C SER A 25 19.70 -41.94 -7.92
N TRP A 26 20.32 -40.91 -7.49
CA TRP A 26 19.87 -39.52 -7.71
C TRP A 26 20.24 -39.14 -9.15
N GLY A 27 19.27 -38.82 -9.97
CA GLY A 27 19.52 -38.43 -11.34
C GLY A 27 18.40 -37.64 -11.97
N TYR A 28 18.76 -36.50 -12.50
CA TYR A 28 17.90 -35.69 -13.35
C TYR A 28 18.23 -35.96 -14.81
N THR A 29 17.29 -35.87 -15.70
CA THR A 29 17.48 -36.07 -17.13
C THR A 29 18.36 -34.98 -17.72
N ILE A 30 18.15 -33.73 -17.30
CA ILE A 30 19.09 -32.64 -17.57
C ILE A 30 19.56 -32.09 -16.23
N GLN A 31 20.89 -31.95 -16.10
CA GLN A 31 21.49 -31.41 -14.89
C GLN A 31 22.57 -30.38 -15.25
N SER A 32 22.44 -29.18 -14.68
CA SER A 32 23.48 -28.15 -14.68
C SER A 32 24.15 -28.12 -13.32
N HIS A 33 25.46 -28.31 -13.29
CA HIS A 33 26.22 -28.54 -12.06
C HIS A 33 27.63 -27.97 -12.18
N GLN A 34 28.17 -27.44 -11.09
CA GLN A 34 29.57 -27.01 -10.98
C GLN A 34 30.39 -28.10 -10.30
N ASP A 35 31.45 -28.57 -10.93
CA ASP A 35 32.29 -29.68 -10.41
C ASP A 35 33.16 -29.27 -9.21
N SER A 36 33.57 -28.01 -9.15
CA SER A 36 34.37 -27.44 -8.06
C SER A 36 34.27 -25.92 -8.06
N GLU A 37 34.52 -25.28 -6.92
CA GLU A 37 34.54 -23.81 -6.79
C GLU A 37 35.51 -23.11 -7.78
N GLU A 38 36.57 -23.81 -8.23
CA GLU A 38 37.53 -23.29 -9.22
C GLU A 38 37.02 -23.40 -10.66
N SER A 39 35.94 -24.16 -10.90
CA SER A 39 35.32 -24.30 -12.21
C SER A 39 34.50 -23.08 -12.59
N ALA A 40 34.36 -22.82 -13.88
CA ALA A 40 33.45 -21.80 -14.37
C ALA A 40 32.01 -22.14 -13.95
N LYS A 41 31.28 -21.13 -13.50
CA LYS A 41 29.83 -21.26 -13.19
C LYS A 41 29.10 -21.68 -14.48
N PRO A 42 28.27 -22.73 -14.46
CA PRO A 42 27.53 -23.17 -15.64
C PRO A 42 26.44 -22.16 -16.02
N GLU A 43 26.18 -22.03 -17.31
CA GLU A 43 25.06 -21.30 -17.86
C GLU A 43 24.24 -22.23 -18.76
N LEU A 44 22.95 -22.36 -18.53
CA LEU A 44 22.06 -23.23 -19.30
C LEU A 44 20.83 -22.40 -19.80
N TYR A 45 20.69 -22.38 -21.13
CA TYR A 45 19.61 -21.72 -21.83
C TYR A 45 18.74 -22.77 -22.52
N PHE A 46 17.55 -23.04 -21.99
CA PHE A 46 16.61 -24.02 -22.51
C PHE A 46 15.45 -23.29 -23.19
N TYR A 47 15.38 -23.35 -24.50
CA TYR A 47 14.39 -22.64 -25.29
C TYR A 47 13.10 -23.42 -25.49
N ASN A 48 13.22 -24.73 -25.79
CA ASN A 48 12.09 -25.65 -25.97
C ASN A 48 12.55 -27.12 -25.93
N GLY A 49 11.61 -28.04 -25.82
CA GLY A 49 11.84 -29.49 -25.88
C GLY A 49 11.06 -30.25 -24.81
N THR A 50 11.19 -31.57 -24.84
CA THR A 50 10.56 -32.47 -23.87
C THR A 50 11.61 -33.17 -23.02
N VAL A 51 11.52 -33.04 -21.70
CA VAL A 51 12.42 -33.62 -20.71
C VAL A 51 11.64 -34.59 -19.82
N ILE A 52 11.94 -35.89 -19.92
CA ILE A 52 11.22 -36.93 -19.19
C ILE A 52 12.20 -37.66 -18.29
N GLY A 53 11.90 -37.67 -16.99
CA GLY A 53 12.73 -38.38 -16.02
C GLY A 53 11.91 -39.28 -15.09
N VAL A 54 12.52 -40.39 -14.66
CA VAL A 54 11.92 -41.27 -13.66
C VAL A 54 12.12 -40.70 -12.26
N GLN A 55 13.25 -40.07 -11.98
CA GLN A 55 13.55 -39.46 -10.68
C GLN A 55 13.37 -37.95 -10.70
N GLY A 56 13.84 -37.28 -11.74
CA GLY A 56 13.66 -35.84 -11.93
C GLY A 56 13.87 -35.45 -13.38
N ALA A 57 13.24 -34.39 -13.82
CA ALA A 57 13.37 -33.94 -15.20
C ALA A 57 14.56 -32.96 -15.35
N PHE A 58 14.51 -31.81 -14.70
CA PHE A 58 15.49 -30.75 -14.85
C PHE A 58 16.04 -30.31 -13.50
N SER A 59 17.38 -30.20 -13.41
CA SER A 59 18.07 -29.73 -12.21
C SER A 59 19.13 -28.69 -12.55
N THR A 60 19.20 -27.66 -11.70
CA THR A 60 20.30 -26.70 -11.70
C THR A 60 20.80 -26.51 -10.27
N SER A 61 22.10 -26.66 -10.04
CA SER A 61 22.69 -26.66 -8.70
C SER A 61 23.84 -25.65 -8.53
N ALA A 62 24.13 -24.87 -9.55
CA ALA A 62 25.01 -23.71 -9.51
C ALA A 62 24.84 -22.86 -10.77
N GLY A 63 25.27 -21.61 -10.72
CA GLY A 63 25.35 -20.70 -11.86
C GLY A 63 23.99 -20.16 -12.30
N TYR A 64 23.75 -20.13 -13.59
CA TYR A 64 22.60 -19.49 -14.19
C TYR A 64 21.82 -20.42 -15.11
N SER A 65 20.50 -20.41 -15.00
CA SER A 65 19.64 -21.17 -15.91
C SER A 65 18.44 -20.30 -16.37
N ASP A 66 18.11 -20.43 -17.65
CA ASP A 66 17.05 -19.69 -18.33
C ASP A 66 16.16 -20.67 -19.09
N VAL A 67 14.91 -20.86 -18.64
CA VAL A 67 13.94 -21.78 -19.24
C VAL A 67 12.85 -20.96 -19.93
N ARG A 68 12.77 -21.05 -21.25
CA ARG A 68 11.82 -20.28 -22.06
C ARG A 68 10.50 -20.99 -22.26
N ASP A 69 10.55 -22.28 -22.59
CA ASP A 69 9.37 -23.12 -22.84
C ASP A 69 9.77 -24.61 -22.76
N GLY A 70 8.82 -25.52 -22.92
CA GLY A 70 9.06 -26.97 -22.99
C GLY A 70 8.19 -27.76 -22.03
N GLU A 71 8.30 -29.09 -22.13
CA GLU A 71 7.60 -30.05 -21.27
C GLU A 71 8.61 -30.76 -20.35
N PHE A 72 8.47 -30.60 -19.07
CA PHE A 72 9.31 -31.20 -18.03
C PHE A 72 8.44 -32.10 -17.13
N LYS A 73 8.65 -33.40 -17.17
CA LYS A 73 7.81 -34.32 -16.43
C LYS A 73 8.55 -35.45 -15.75
N THR A 74 8.08 -35.81 -14.58
CA THR A 74 8.46 -37.05 -13.92
C THR A 74 7.45 -38.14 -14.26
N VAL A 75 7.92 -39.35 -14.46
CA VAL A 75 7.10 -40.52 -14.79
C VAL A 75 7.47 -41.71 -13.93
N ALA A 76 6.52 -42.64 -13.80
CA ALA A 76 6.79 -43.93 -13.11
C ALA A 76 7.84 -44.74 -13.89
N CYS A 77 8.67 -45.47 -13.16
CA CYS A 77 9.59 -46.41 -13.78
C CYS A 77 8.86 -47.66 -14.26
N ASP A 78 9.07 -48.04 -15.53
CA ASP A 78 8.42 -49.20 -16.12
C ASP A 78 8.88 -50.56 -15.51
N LYS A 79 10.01 -50.56 -14.80
CA LYS A 79 10.63 -51.80 -14.28
C LYS A 79 10.61 -51.97 -12.78
N HIS A 80 10.30 -50.96 -12.04
CA HIS A 80 10.33 -50.97 -10.58
C HIS A 80 9.09 -50.34 -10.00
N SER A 81 8.52 -50.93 -8.94
CA SER A 81 7.45 -50.29 -8.18
C SER A 81 8.01 -49.09 -7.40
N ASN A 82 7.70 -47.90 -7.84
CA ASN A 82 8.21 -46.66 -7.25
C ASN A 82 7.39 -46.29 -6.02
N GLY A 83 7.75 -46.83 -4.89
CA GLY A 83 7.08 -46.47 -3.65
C GLY A 83 7.44 -45.08 -3.11
N SER A 84 8.49 -44.41 -3.57
CA SER A 84 8.92 -43.18 -2.87
C SER A 84 9.94 -42.30 -3.57
N SER A 85 10.20 -42.49 -4.86
CA SER A 85 11.42 -41.89 -5.49
C SER A 85 11.15 -41.04 -6.73
N ALA A 86 9.94 -40.60 -6.98
CA ALA A 86 9.77 -39.56 -7.98
C ALA A 86 10.08 -38.21 -7.33
N PHE A 87 10.95 -37.48 -7.98
CA PHE A 87 11.41 -36.21 -7.54
C PHE A 87 10.70 -35.08 -8.30
N TYR A 88 11.32 -33.99 -8.42
CA TYR A 88 10.77 -32.74 -8.92
C TYR A 88 10.87 -32.65 -10.43
N ALA A 89 9.91 -32.03 -11.10
CA ALA A 89 10.02 -31.67 -12.50
C ALA A 89 11.09 -30.57 -12.69
N LEU A 90 11.15 -29.63 -11.75
CA LEU A 90 12.19 -28.60 -11.63
C LEU A 90 12.84 -28.69 -10.24
N TYR A 91 14.17 -28.73 -10.20
CA TYR A 91 14.96 -28.71 -8.97
C TYR A 91 16.04 -27.66 -9.04
N VAL A 92 15.95 -26.64 -8.21
CA VAL A 92 16.91 -25.53 -8.12
C VAL A 92 17.47 -25.51 -6.71
N ALA A 93 18.73 -25.87 -6.56
CA ALA A 93 19.35 -25.97 -5.25
C ALA A 93 20.82 -25.60 -5.26
N GLY A 94 21.25 -24.70 -4.40
CA GLY A 94 22.63 -24.26 -4.25
C GLY A 94 23.58 -25.34 -3.70
N GLU A 95 23.61 -26.51 -4.31
CA GLU A 95 24.42 -27.67 -3.85
C GLU A 95 25.89 -27.58 -4.23
N SER A 96 26.20 -26.87 -5.29
CA SER A 96 27.57 -26.71 -5.81
C SER A 96 28.00 -25.27 -6.05
N GLY A 97 27.19 -24.33 -5.62
CA GLY A 97 27.39 -22.88 -5.71
C GLY A 97 26.09 -22.13 -5.74
N GLU A 98 26.12 -20.81 -5.61
CA GLU A 98 24.97 -19.96 -5.82
C GLU A 98 24.31 -20.24 -7.16
N VAL A 99 22.97 -20.30 -7.19
CA VAL A 99 22.22 -20.58 -8.41
C VAL A 99 21.09 -19.60 -8.60
N GLU A 100 20.92 -19.13 -9.82
CA GLU A 100 19.78 -18.34 -10.28
C GLU A 100 19.10 -19.06 -11.44
N CYS A 101 17.76 -19.17 -11.37
CA CYS A 101 16.96 -19.80 -12.41
C CYS A 101 15.76 -18.93 -12.78
N ASN A 102 15.68 -18.52 -14.04
CA ASN A 102 14.57 -17.77 -14.59
C ASN A 102 13.67 -18.68 -15.43
N VAL A 103 12.38 -18.74 -15.13
CA VAL A 103 11.39 -19.55 -15.85
C VAL A 103 10.36 -18.63 -16.50
N TYR A 104 10.36 -18.58 -17.82
CA TYR A 104 9.44 -17.75 -18.61
C TYR A 104 8.21 -18.52 -19.11
N GLY A 105 8.30 -19.85 -19.19
CA GLY A 105 7.24 -20.72 -19.68
C GLY A 105 7.57 -22.20 -19.48
N GLY A 106 6.74 -23.07 -20.05
CA GLY A 106 6.88 -24.52 -19.98
C GLY A 106 5.90 -25.18 -19.02
N GLU A 107 5.79 -26.50 -19.18
CA GLU A 107 4.92 -27.35 -18.35
C GLU A 107 5.75 -28.25 -17.45
N PHE A 108 5.67 -28.02 -16.13
CA PHE A 108 6.38 -28.77 -15.10
C PHE A 108 5.43 -29.68 -14.36
N THR A 109 5.46 -30.98 -14.64
CA THR A 109 4.54 -31.95 -14.04
C THR A 109 5.28 -33.00 -13.24
N SER A 110 4.97 -33.12 -11.96
CA SER A 110 5.47 -34.18 -11.07
C SER A 110 4.35 -35.16 -10.68
N ILE A 111 4.65 -36.47 -10.73
CA ILE A 111 3.66 -37.52 -10.39
C ILE A 111 3.60 -37.84 -8.89
N SER A 112 4.61 -37.50 -8.09
CA SER A 112 4.68 -37.98 -6.70
C SER A 112 5.38 -37.04 -5.71
N LYS A 113 5.75 -35.84 -6.12
CA LYS A 113 6.37 -34.79 -5.29
C LYS A 113 5.83 -33.46 -5.73
N VAL A 114 6.34 -32.39 -5.19
CA VAL A 114 6.07 -31.03 -5.67
C VAL A 114 6.60 -30.86 -7.11
N ALA A 115 5.99 -29.98 -7.89
CA ALA A 115 6.45 -29.77 -9.26
C ALA A 115 7.81 -29.05 -9.31
N ALA A 116 8.02 -28.04 -8.47
CA ALA A 116 9.28 -27.34 -8.34
C ALA A 116 9.79 -27.29 -6.90
N PHE A 117 11.09 -27.52 -6.71
CA PHE A 117 11.79 -27.35 -5.43
C PHE A 117 12.85 -26.26 -5.55
N VAL A 118 12.88 -25.37 -4.56
CA VAL A 118 13.85 -24.26 -4.46
C VAL A 118 14.53 -24.29 -3.10
N GLY A 119 15.85 -24.31 -3.08
CA GLY A 119 16.60 -24.33 -1.82
C GLY A 119 17.74 -25.34 -1.81
N ASN A 120 17.94 -26.01 -0.70
CA ASN A 120 18.95 -27.06 -0.58
C ASN A 120 18.43 -28.22 0.26
N SER A 121 18.24 -29.38 -0.33
CA SER A 121 17.72 -30.59 0.34
C SER A 121 18.77 -31.43 1.06
N ASN A 122 20.05 -31.07 0.98
CA ASN A 122 21.13 -31.86 1.56
C ASN A 122 21.56 -31.36 2.95
N ASP A 123 21.56 -32.26 3.93
CA ASP A 123 21.93 -31.99 5.31
C ASP A 123 23.46 -31.84 5.56
N GLY A 124 24.29 -31.89 4.54
CA GLY A 124 25.73 -32.02 4.77
C GLY A 124 26.68 -31.44 3.70
N GLY A 125 26.65 -30.14 3.47
CA GLY A 125 27.59 -29.45 2.60
C GLY A 125 27.60 -27.95 2.84
N ASP A 126 28.52 -27.22 2.21
CA ASP A 126 28.46 -25.78 2.12
C ASP A 126 27.21 -25.45 1.32
N LYS A 127 26.31 -24.68 1.94
CA LYS A 127 24.98 -24.37 1.44
C LYS A 127 25.01 -22.96 0.87
N GLU A 128 24.67 -22.85 -0.41
CA GLU A 128 24.59 -21.58 -1.11
C GLU A 128 23.13 -21.25 -1.46
N GLU A 129 22.84 -19.99 -1.69
CA GLU A 129 21.49 -19.51 -2.00
C GLU A 129 21.03 -19.99 -3.39
N ALA A 130 19.74 -20.35 -3.46
CA ALA A 130 19.04 -20.63 -4.70
C ALA A 130 17.95 -19.58 -4.90
N LEU A 131 18.02 -18.85 -6.01
CA LEU A 131 17.04 -17.83 -6.38
C LEU A 131 16.30 -18.24 -7.65
N VAL A 132 14.97 -18.21 -7.60
CA VAL A 132 14.12 -18.57 -8.74
C VAL A 132 13.13 -17.44 -9.03
N HIS A 133 13.06 -17.04 -10.29
CA HIS A 133 12.07 -16.11 -10.80
C HIS A 133 11.16 -16.81 -11.81
N ILE A 134 9.87 -16.90 -11.50
CA ILE A 134 8.85 -17.49 -12.37
C ILE A 134 8.02 -16.38 -13.00
N TYR A 135 8.19 -16.18 -14.28
CA TYR A 135 7.43 -15.23 -15.09
C TYR A 135 6.24 -15.87 -15.81
N GLY A 136 6.20 -17.21 -15.87
CA GLY A 136 5.14 -17.97 -16.53
C GLY A 136 5.37 -19.48 -16.45
N GLY A 137 4.51 -20.23 -17.12
CA GLY A 137 4.56 -21.69 -17.12
C GLY A 137 3.50 -22.33 -16.22
N SER A 138 3.47 -23.67 -16.20
CA SER A 138 2.52 -24.45 -15.44
C SER A 138 3.26 -25.41 -14.52
N PHE A 139 2.95 -25.38 -13.22
CA PHE A 139 3.59 -26.18 -12.18
C PHE A 139 2.56 -27.06 -11.49
N ILE A 140 2.46 -28.31 -11.92
CA ILE A 140 1.41 -29.22 -11.52
C ILE A 140 1.99 -30.42 -10.78
N SER A 141 1.67 -30.55 -9.51
CA SER A 141 1.87 -31.77 -8.75
C SER A 141 0.65 -32.68 -8.87
N GLN A 142 0.88 -33.94 -9.20
CA GLN A 142 -0.15 -35.00 -9.20
C GLN A 142 -0.18 -35.78 -7.87
N SER A 143 0.63 -35.36 -6.87
CA SER A 143 0.58 -35.93 -5.53
C SER A 143 -0.75 -35.61 -4.81
N ASP A 144 -1.03 -36.33 -3.76
CA ASP A 144 -2.27 -36.10 -2.96
C ASP A 144 -2.29 -34.70 -2.35
N ASP A 145 -1.15 -34.15 -1.98
CA ASP A 145 -1.00 -32.81 -1.39
C ASP A 145 -1.05 -31.69 -2.44
N LYS A 146 -0.91 -32.03 -3.74
CA LYS A 146 -0.94 -31.09 -4.89
C LYS A 146 0.02 -29.88 -4.77
N GLU A 147 1.05 -29.95 -3.96
CA GLU A 147 1.99 -28.85 -3.75
C GLU A 147 2.72 -28.50 -5.04
N ALA A 148 2.51 -27.29 -5.55
CA ALA A 148 3.12 -26.85 -6.79
C ALA A 148 4.61 -26.53 -6.61
N VAL A 149 4.95 -25.80 -5.57
CA VAL A 149 6.31 -25.35 -5.26
C VAL A 149 6.62 -25.56 -3.79
N HIS A 150 7.78 -26.09 -3.50
CA HIS A 150 8.35 -26.17 -2.15
C HIS A 150 9.61 -25.32 -2.06
N VAL A 151 9.67 -24.44 -1.08
CA VAL A 151 10.83 -23.57 -0.82
C VAL A 151 11.45 -23.94 0.52
N ASP A 152 12.75 -24.22 0.54
CA ASP A 152 13.52 -24.30 1.78
C ASP A 152 13.80 -22.87 2.27
N GLU A 153 13.05 -22.40 3.24
CA GLU A 153 13.08 -21.01 3.75
C GLU A 153 14.48 -20.55 4.19
N ALA A 154 15.38 -21.47 4.50
CA ALA A 154 16.71 -21.10 4.96
C ALA A 154 17.65 -20.68 3.81
N LEU A 155 17.41 -21.16 2.58
CA LEU A 155 18.33 -21.02 1.45
C LEU A 155 17.64 -20.81 0.11
N GLY A 156 16.32 -20.84 0.06
CA GLY A 156 15.54 -20.65 -1.15
C GLY A 156 14.91 -19.26 -1.22
N GLY A 157 15.12 -18.56 -2.35
CA GLY A 157 14.38 -17.36 -2.73
C GLY A 157 13.48 -17.67 -3.93
N LEU A 158 12.19 -17.33 -3.86
CA LEU A 158 11.23 -17.51 -4.94
C LEU A 158 10.43 -16.24 -5.15
N GLU A 159 10.37 -15.80 -6.41
CA GLU A 159 9.52 -14.70 -6.85
C GLU A 159 8.66 -15.17 -8.04
N ILE A 160 7.34 -14.99 -7.93
CA ILE A 160 6.38 -15.43 -8.94
C ILE A 160 5.66 -14.20 -9.50
N ALA A 161 5.89 -13.93 -10.79
CA ALA A 161 5.22 -12.87 -11.54
C ALA A 161 4.14 -13.40 -12.51
N GLY A 162 4.05 -14.72 -12.72
CA GLY A 162 3.06 -15.32 -13.58
C GLY A 162 3.09 -16.84 -13.57
N GLY A 163 2.07 -17.48 -14.11
CA GLY A 163 1.99 -18.94 -14.24
C GLY A 163 0.75 -19.58 -13.65
N THR A 164 0.67 -20.91 -13.77
CA THR A 164 -0.44 -21.74 -13.24
C THR A 164 0.11 -22.77 -12.28
N PHE A 165 -0.51 -22.92 -11.11
CA PHE A 165 0.01 -23.71 -10.01
C PHE A 165 -1.08 -24.66 -9.47
N SER A 166 -0.71 -25.87 -9.08
CA SER A 166 -1.64 -26.85 -8.47
C SER A 166 -1.97 -26.57 -7.01
N SER A 167 -1.27 -25.65 -6.36
CA SER A 167 -1.52 -25.20 -4.99
C SER A 167 -1.40 -23.69 -4.88
N ASP A 168 -1.87 -23.13 -3.77
CA ASP A 168 -1.70 -21.71 -3.44
C ASP A 168 -0.21 -21.36 -3.32
N VAL A 169 0.21 -20.29 -4.01
CA VAL A 169 1.57 -19.74 -4.04
C VAL A 169 1.59 -18.26 -3.67
N SER A 170 0.54 -17.77 -3.00
CA SER A 170 0.36 -16.34 -2.66
C SER A 170 1.53 -15.73 -1.88
N GLU A 171 2.24 -16.55 -1.11
CA GLU A 171 3.40 -16.14 -0.32
C GLU A 171 4.59 -15.66 -1.18
N TYR A 172 4.68 -16.13 -2.43
CA TYR A 172 5.81 -15.86 -3.32
C TYR A 172 5.48 -14.90 -4.46
N VAL A 173 4.24 -14.40 -4.52
CA VAL A 173 3.78 -13.57 -5.63
C VAL A 173 4.33 -12.15 -5.50
N VAL A 174 4.94 -11.67 -6.58
CA VAL A 174 5.52 -10.32 -6.61
C VAL A 174 4.44 -9.24 -6.67
N GLU A 175 4.80 -8.07 -6.20
CA GLU A 175 3.94 -6.89 -6.24
C GLU A 175 3.52 -6.54 -7.68
N GLY A 176 2.25 -6.21 -7.88
CA GLY A 176 1.70 -5.92 -9.22
C GLY A 176 1.12 -7.12 -9.96
N THR A 177 1.00 -8.27 -9.29
CA THR A 177 0.34 -9.47 -9.83
C THR A 177 -0.86 -9.87 -8.99
N GLU A 178 -1.76 -10.66 -9.58
CA GLU A 178 -2.97 -11.18 -8.96
C GLU A 178 -2.98 -12.70 -8.98
N ILE A 179 -3.52 -13.33 -7.93
CA ILE A 179 -3.85 -14.76 -7.93
C ILE A 179 -5.34 -14.93 -8.10
N THR A 180 -5.73 -15.76 -9.06
CA THR A 180 -7.12 -16.19 -9.28
C THR A 180 -7.22 -17.72 -9.21
N GLU A 181 -8.31 -18.23 -8.63
CA GLU A 181 -8.60 -19.66 -8.71
C GLU A 181 -9.11 -20.03 -10.11
N GLY A 182 -8.44 -20.98 -10.74
CA GLY A 182 -8.87 -21.57 -11.99
C GLY A 182 -9.98 -22.63 -11.79
N PRO A 183 -10.66 -23.05 -12.89
CA PRO A 183 -11.82 -23.93 -12.82
C PRO A 183 -11.53 -25.32 -12.24
N ASP A 184 -10.30 -25.78 -12.27
CA ASP A 184 -9.86 -27.10 -11.80
C ASP A 184 -9.21 -27.07 -10.40
N GLY A 185 -9.37 -25.95 -9.67
CA GLY A 185 -8.74 -25.72 -8.38
C GLY A 185 -7.26 -25.44 -8.49
N THR A 186 -6.80 -24.97 -9.64
CA THR A 186 -5.46 -24.41 -9.86
C THR A 186 -5.46 -22.93 -9.47
N PHE A 187 -4.28 -22.40 -9.23
CA PHE A 187 -4.04 -21.00 -8.93
C PHE A 187 -3.30 -20.37 -10.11
N ILE A 188 -3.86 -19.30 -10.65
CA ILE A 188 -3.31 -18.58 -11.79
C ILE A 188 -2.75 -17.26 -11.30
N VAL A 189 -1.46 -17.06 -11.51
CA VAL A 189 -0.76 -15.78 -11.25
C VAL A 189 -0.62 -15.03 -12.55
N GLY A 190 -1.01 -13.78 -12.57
CA GLY A 190 -0.91 -12.93 -13.76
C GLY A 190 -0.78 -11.45 -13.40
N GLU A 191 -0.45 -10.62 -14.38
CA GLU A 191 -0.40 -9.18 -14.21
C GLU A 191 -1.79 -8.63 -13.88
N LEU A 192 -1.85 -7.71 -12.92
CA LEU A 192 -3.02 -6.90 -12.67
C LEU A 192 -3.28 -6.01 -13.89
N ASP A 193 -4.50 -6.03 -14.39
CA ASP A 193 -4.97 -5.07 -15.38
C ASP A 193 -5.77 -3.93 -14.73
N GLU A 194 -6.09 -2.90 -15.51
CA GLU A 194 -6.89 -1.75 -15.04
C GLU A 194 -8.21 -2.18 -14.39
N SER A 195 -8.84 -3.26 -14.90
CA SER A 195 -10.16 -3.72 -14.43
C SER A 195 -10.09 -4.41 -13.06
N ASN A 196 -8.94 -4.96 -12.68
CA ASN A 196 -8.72 -5.72 -11.45
C ASN A 196 -7.90 -4.96 -10.40
N SER A 197 -7.13 -3.95 -10.82
CA SER A 197 -6.30 -3.16 -9.91
C SER A 197 -7.11 -2.24 -8.99
N VAL A 198 -6.60 -2.02 -7.78
CA VAL A 198 -7.10 -0.99 -6.85
C VAL A 198 -6.52 0.37 -7.20
N ALA A 199 -5.26 0.43 -7.55
CA ALA A 199 -4.59 1.68 -7.90
C ALA A 199 -3.52 1.45 -8.98
N GLU A 200 -3.09 2.54 -9.62
CA GLU A 200 -1.99 2.55 -10.57
C GLU A 200 -0.99 3.66 -10.28
N THR A 201 0.26 3.43 -10.61
CA THR A 201 1.32 4.45 -10.64
C THR A 201 2.44 4.04 -11.59
N GLY A 202 3.06 5.01 -12.28
CA GLY A 202 4.15 4.74 -13.20
C GLY A 202 3.81 3.77 -14.36
N GLY A 203 2.52 3.62 -14.70
CA GLY A 203 2.05 2.69 -15.72
C GLY A 203 1.96 1.23 -15.24
N ARG A 204 2.02 0.98 -13.93
CA ARG A 204 1.82 -0.33 -13.31
C ARG A 204 0.58 -0.32 -12.43
N HIS A 205 -0.05 -1.48 -12.34
CA HIS A 205 -1.27 -1.73 -11.58
C HIS A 205 -0.97 -2.45 -10.27
N TYR A 206 -1.71 -2.12 -9.19
CA TYR A 206 -1.48 -2.62 -7.85
C TYR A 206 -2.77 -3.12 -7.20
N ALA A 207 -2.68 -4.21 -6.47
CA ALA A 207 -3.81 -4.81 -5.75
C ALA A 207 -4.27 -4.01 -4.53
N THR A 208 -3.42 -3.09 -4.01
CA THR A 208 -3.74 -2.21 -2.90
C THR A 208 -3.27 -0.79 -3.17
N LEU A 209 -3.94 0.18 -2.56
CA LEU A 209 -3.51 1.58 -2.64
C LEU A 209 -2.15 1.79 -1.94
N GLN A 210 -1.91 1.10 -0.81
CA GLN A 210 -0.63 1.21 -0.11
C GLN A 210 0.53 0.76 -0.99
N ALA A 211 0.39 -0.36 -1.70
CA ALA A 211 1.43 -0.85 -2.60
C ALA A 211 1.75 0.16 -3.72
N ALA A 212 0.74 0.78 -4.33
CA ALA A 212 0.95 1.83 -5.32
C ALA A 212 1.66 3.08 -4.74
N ILE A 213 1.31 3.48 -3.51
CA ILE A 213 1.98 4.58 -2.80
C ILE A 213 3.45 4.23 -2.52
N ASP A 214 3.72 3.00 -2.09
CA ASP A 214 5.09 2.55 -1.78
C ASP A 214 5.95 2.43 -3.03
N ALA A 215 5.35 2.05 -4.15
CA ALA A 215 6.01 1.95 -5.46
C ALA A 215 6.25 3.30 -6.17
N ALA A 216 5.64 4.40 -5.72
CA ALA A 216 5.88 5.71 -6.29
C ALA A 216 7.31 6.19 -5.97
N GLU A 217 8.19 6.24 -6.98
CA GLU A 217 9.62 6.53 -6.83
C GLU A 217 10.01 7.97 -7.16
N SER A 218 9.25 8.61 -8.06
CA SER A 218 9.59 9.94 -8.56
C SER A 218 8.85 11.03 -7.80
N GLU A 219 9.51 12.17 -7.57
CA GLU A 219 8.89 13.34 -6.96
C GLU A 219 7.66 13.80 -7.76
N GLY A 220 6.53 13.93 -7.09
CA GLY A 220 5.27 14.35 -7.72
C GLY A 220 4.60 13.29 -8.59
N GLN A 221 5.01 12.03 -8.48
CA GLN A 221 4.37 10.93 -9.20
C GLN A 221 2.90 10.80 -8.78
N VAL A 222 2.04 10.54 -9.77
CA VAL A 222 0.61 10.36 -9.53
C VAL A 222 0.33 8.90 -9.20
N VAL A 223 -0.38 8.70 -8.09
CA VAL A 223 -1.04 7.44 -7.74
C VAL A 223 -2.53 7.65 -7.99
N THR A 224 -3.10 6.89 -8.91
CA THR A 224 -4.52 6.99 -9.30
C THR A 224 -5.30 5.83 -8.70
N LEU A 225 -6.43 6.12 -8.08
CA LEU A 225 -7.37 5.11 -7.60
C LEU A 225 -8.21 4.60 -8.81
N ASN A 226 -8.27 3.28 -8.99
CA ASN A 226 -9.01 2.66 -10.09
C ASN A 226 -10.36 2.07 -9.63
N ARG A 227 -10.51 1.84 -8.34
CA ARG A 227 -11.77 1.39 -7.70
C ARG A 227 -11.83 1.81 -6.23
N ASP A 228 -13.02 1.69 -5.64
CA ASP A 228 -13.22 1.86 -4.20
C ASP A 228 -12.42 0.82 -3.42
N THR A 229 -11.79 1.25 -2.33
CA THR A 229 -11.00 0.36 -1.46
C THR A 229 -11.25 0.63 0.02
N THR A 230 -10.99 -0.40 0.85
CA THR A 230 -11.04 -0.28 2.32
C THR A 230 -9.67 -0.60 2.90
N GLU A 231 -8.89 0.44 3.13
CA GLU A 231 -7.51 0.36 3.61
C GLU A 231 -7.19 1.48 4.59
N ASN A 232 -6.17 1.27 5.41
CA ASN A 232 -5.50 2.35 6.14
C ASN A 232 -4.16 2.56 5.45
N VAL A 233 -3.96 3.73 4.87
CA VAL A 233 -2.77 4.02 4.07
C VAL A 233 -1.87 5.06 4.71
N LYS A 234 -0.59 4.96 4.42
CA LYS A 234 0.43 5.86 4.92
C LYS A 234 1.33 6.36 3.80
N VAL A 235 1.53 7.66 3.74
CA VAL A 235 2.58 8.29 2.94
C VAL A 235 3.79 8.52 3.84
N SER A 236 4.83 7.73 3.67
CA SER A 236 6.03 7.75 4.51
C SER A 236 6.88 9.00 4.29
N ALA A 237 7.68 9.36 5.30
CA ALA A 237 8.62 10.47 5.22
C ALA A 237 9.57 10.33 4.00
N GLY A 238 9.81 11.45 3.33
CA GLY A 238 10.65 11.51 2.12
C GLY A 238 9.94 11.17 0.82
N LYS A 239 8.69 10.68 0.84
CA LYS A 239 7.88 10.55 -0.36
C LYS A 239 7.18 11.85 -0.71
N THR A 240 7.14 12.17 -2.00
CA THR A 240 6.40 13.31 -2.57
C THR A 240 5.54 12.81 -3.71
N LEU A 241 4.21 12.78 -3.54
CA LEU A 241 3.30 12.22 -4.52
C LEU A 241 1.95 12.95 -4.58
N ILE A 242 1.20 12.67 -5.63
CA ILE A 242 -0.17 13.12 -5.84
C ILE A 242 -1.08 11.90 -5.77
N LEU A 243 -2.05 11.89 -4.85
CA LEU A 243 -3.13 10.92 -4.83
C LEU A 243 -4.32 11.49 -5.61
N ASP A 244 -4.62 10.85 -6.74
CA ASP A 244 -5.81 11.15 -7.55
C ASP A 244 -6.92 10.15 -7.20
N LEU A 245 -7.99 10.63 -6.57
CA LEU A 245 -9.12 9.77 -6.20
C LEU A 245 -9.89 9.27 -7.43
N ASN A 246 -9.80 9.97 -8.57
CA ASN A 246 -10.42 9.57 -9.84
C ASN A 246 -11.91 9.17 -9.72
N GLY A 247 -12.63 9.81 -8.78
CA GLY A 247 -14.04 9.54 -8.49
C GLY A 247 -14.30 8.36 -7.55
N HIS A 248 -13.27 7.68 -7.06
CA HIS A 248 -13.36 6.50 -6.18
C HIS A 248 -13.16 6.85 -4.70
N ASN A 249 -13.47 5.87 -3.84
CA ASN A 249 -13.46 6.06 -2.40
C ASN A 249 -12.37 5.23 -1.72
N LEU A 250 -11.63 5.87 -0.82
CA LEU A 250 -10.82 5.23 0.20
C LEU A 250 -11.59 5.23 1.53
N THR A 251 -11.97 4.06 2.02
CA THR A 251 -12.60 3.91 3.33
C THR A 251 -11.58 3.36 4.33
N GLY A 252 -11.36 4.04 5.42
CA GLY A 252 -10.52 3.55 6.51
C GLY A 252 -11.13 2.30 7.17
N LYS A 253 -10.27 1.35 7.56
CA LYS A 253 -10.70 0.21 8.38
C LYS A 253 -11.20 0.71 9.74
N ALA A 254 -12.10 -0.04 10.35
CA ALA A 254 -12.74 0.34 11.62
C ALA A 254 -11.70 0.72 12.70
N ASP A 255 -12.03 1.76 13.47
CA ASP A 255 -11.27 2.28 14.60
C ASP A 255 -9.84 2.80 14.28
N SER A 256 -9.55 3.10 13.02
CA SER A 256 -8.27 3.68 12.61
C SER A 256 -8.45 4.84 11.63
N TRP A 257 -7.41 5.65 11.49
CA TRP A 257 -7.36 6.72 10.49
C TRP A 257 -7.31 6.12 9.09
N ALA A 258 -8.00 6.72 8.13
CA ALA A 258 -7.95 6.26 6.75
C ALA A 258 -6.60 6.57 6.09
N LEU A 259 -6.01 7.73 6.44
CA LEU A 259 -4.77 8.21 5.82
C LEU A 259 -3.85 8.87 6.86
N VAL A 260 -2.58 8.48 6.86
CA VAL A 260 -1.49 9.13 7.61
C VAL A 260 -0.50 9.72 6.62
N VAL A 261 -0.12 10.98 6.83
CA VAL A 261 0.81 11.70 5.97
C VAL A 261 2.04 12.14 6.77
N GLU A 262 3.19 11.53 6.46
CA GLU A 262 4.50 11.87 7.00
C GLU A 262 5.46 12.39 5.91
N GLY A 263 5.07 12.27 4.64
CA GLY A 263 5.72 12.85 3.46
C GLY A 263 4.95 14.05 2.90
N ASP A 264 5.21 14.38 1.66
CA ASP A 264 4.54 15.45 0.92
C ASP A 264 3.43 14.84 0.03
N LEU A 265 2.18 15.16 0.34
CA LEU A 265 1.01 14.62 -0.36
C LEU A 265 0.13 15.74 -0.90
N THR A 266 -0.21 15.66 -2.18
CA THR A 266 -1.34 16.40 -2.75
C THR A 266 -2.50 15.43 -3.00
N ILE A 267 -3.66 15.72 -2.44
CA ILE A 267 -4.91 15.00 -2.75
C ILE A 267 -5.67 15.81 -3.78
N ARG A 268 -6.05 15.15 -4.85
CA ARG A 268 -6.96 15.69 -5.85
C ARG A 268 -7.96 14.62 -6.29
N ASP A 269 -8.96 15.03 -7.01
CA ASP A 269 -9.90 14.14 -7.68
C ASP A 269 -10.15 14.66 -9.09
N SER A 270 -9.63 13.98 -10.10
CA SER A 270 -9.77 14.33 -11.51
C SER A 270 -11.20 14.18 -12.05
N LYS A 271 -12.08 13.51 -11.31
CA LYS A 271 -13.51 13.34 -11.64
C LYS A 271 -14.43 14.20 -10.80
N ALA A 272 -13.88 14.99 -9.88
CA ALA A 272 -14.70 15.91 -9.10
C ALA A 272 -15.39 16.95 -9.95
N SER A 273 -16.55 17.40 -9.49
CA SER A 273 -17.27 18.51 -10.13
C SER A 273 -16.37 19.74 -10.27
N ALA A 274 -16.25 20.25 -11.49
CA ALA A 274 -15.41 21.42 -11.79
C ALA A 274 -15.90 22.72 -11.09
N GLU A 275 -17.16 22.76 -10.68
CA GLU A 275 -17.74 23.89 -9.95
C GLU A 275 -17.34 23.89 -8.48
N GLY A 276 -16.70 22.80 -8.01
CA GLY A 276 -16.39 22.61 -6.60
C GLY A 276 -17.62 22.33 -5.73
N PRO A 277 -17.47 22.31 -4.40
CA PRO A 277 -18.58 22.15 -3.47
C PRO A 277 -19.48 23.39 -3.46
N VAL A 278 -20.79 23.16 -3.57
CA VAL A 278 -21.83 24.20 -3.59
C VAL A 278 -22.58 24.18 -2.27
N VAL A 279 -22.59 25.31 -1.58
CA VAL A 279 -23.28 25.52 -0.31
C VAL A 279 -24.66 26.15 -0.56
N SER A 280 -25.69 25.63 0.11
CA SER A 280 -27.03 26.25 0.10
C SER A 280 -27.03 27.62 0.80
N ALA A 281 -27.96 28.50 0.44
CA ALA A 281 -28.01 29.86 0.97
C ALA A 281 -28.26 29.94 2.50
N ASP A 282 -28.77 28.88 3.08
CA ASP A 282 -29.02 28.71 4.52
C ASP A 282 -27.88 28.00 5.25
N TYR A 283 -26.81 27.61 4.54
CA TYR A 283 -25.69 26.82 5.03
C TYR A 283 -26.01 25.39 5.50
N GLU A 284 -27.23 24.89 5.28
CA GLU A 284 -27.66 23.58 5.77
C GLU A 284 -27.16 22.40 4.93
N THR A 285 -26.89 22.62 3.64
CA THR A 285 -26.50 21.55 2.74
C THR A 285 -25.29 21.89 1.88
N VAL A 286 -24.44 20.90 1.68
CA VAL A 286 -23.31 20.98 0.73
C VAL A 286 -23.49 19.90 -0.31
N THR A 287 -23.44 20.28 -1.58
CA THR A 287 -23.48 19.35 -2.72
C THR A 287 -22.12 19.35 -3.42
N TYR A 288 -21.50 18.18 -3.51
CA TYR A 288 -20.26 17.99 -4.22
C TYR A 288 -20.12 16.57 -4.75
N ALA A 289 -19.98 16.43 -6.06
CA ALA A 289 -19.71 15.14 -6.68
C ALA A 289 -18.19 14.94 -6.77
N SER A 290 -17.68 14.01 -5.99
CA SER A 290 -16.25 13.66 -5.95
C SER A 290 -16.03 12.29 -5.31
N GLY A 291 -14.85 11.72 -5.51
CA GLY A 291 -14.32 10.62 -4.70
C GLY A 291 -14.07 11.07 -3.25
N LYS A 292 -13.96 10.10 -2.35
CA LYS A 292 -13.93 10.35 -0.91
C LYS A 292 -12.81 9.62 -0.20
N ILE A 293 -12.30 10.25 0.86
CA ILE A 293 -11.54 9.59 1.93
C ILE A 293 -12.43 9.60 3.17
N GLU A 294 -12.87 8.42 3.61
CA GLU A 294 -13.86 8.30 4.69
C GLU A 294 -13.30 7.47 5.85
N SER A 295 -13.57 7.93 7.08
CA SER A 295 -13.25 7.19 8.30
C SER A 295 -14.42 7.22 9.27
N ALA A 296 -14.67 6.07 9.91
CA ALA A 296 -15.59 5.92 11.03
C ALA A 296 -14.88 5.86 12.39
N SER A 297 -13.60 6.19 12.44
CA SER A 297 -12.83 6.32 13.68
C SER A 297 -13.30 7.52 14.50
N SER A 298 -13.28 7.41 15.81
CA SER A 298 -13.47 8.55 16.72
C SER A 298 -12.28 9.51 16.78
N GLY A 299 -11.18 9.18 16.08
CA GLY A 299 -10.01 10.04 15.92
C GLY A 299 -10.15 10.98 14.73
N TYR A 300 -9.26 10.88 13.77
CA TYR A 300 -9.23 11.71 12.56
C TYR A 300 -9.45 10.84 11.32
N ALA A 301 -10.06 11.40 10.27
CA ALA A 301 -10.05 10.74 8.98
C ALA A 301 -8.64 10.78 8.35
N VAL A 302 -7.99 11.94 8.43
CA VAL A 302 -6.63 12.15 7.91
C VAL A 302 -5.74 12.77 8.99
N GLN A 303 -4.58 12.16 9.23
CA GLN A 303 -3.56 12.66 10.17
C GLN A 303 -2.29 13.06 9.42
N VAL A 304 -1.89 14.33 9.55
CA VAL A 304 -0.60 14.86 9.03
C VAL A 304 0.35 15.03 10.20
N GLN A 305 1.51 14.41 10.16
CA GLN A 305 2.45 14.38 11.30
C GLN A 305 3.90 14.18 10.85
N ASN A 306 4.84 14.29 11.80
CA ASN A 306 6.25 13.93 11.65
C ASN A 306 6.96 14.64 10.48
N GLY A 307 6.58 15.88 10.18
CA GLY A 307 7.14 16.65 9.06
C GLY A 307 6.34 16.55 7.77
N GLY A 308 5.22 15.85 7.77
CA GLY A 308 4.35 15.70 6.61
C GLY A 308 3.70 17.02 6.19
N ASN A 309 3.48 17.16 4.89
CA ASN A 309 2.80 18.29 4.28
C ASN A 309 1.65 17.76 3.40
N LEU A 310 0.43 18.21 3.69
CA LEU A 310 -0.76 17.85 2.94
C LEU A 310 -1.34 19.06 2.21
N VAL A 311 -1.61 18.90 0.93
CA VAL A 311 -2.41 19.81 0.13
C VAL A 311 -3.69 19.12 -0.32
N LEU A 312 -4.87 19.66 0.05
CA LEU A 312 -6.16 19.23 -0.48
C LEU A 312 -6.59 20.21 -1.58
N GLU A 313 -6.60 19.75 -2.83
CA GLU A 313 -7.01 20.55 -4.00
C GLU A 313 -8.46 20.27 -4.40
N SER A 314 -8.88 19.02 -4.36
CA SER A 314 -10.24 18.56 -4.65
C SER A 314 -10.49 17.20 -4.02
N GLY A 315 -11.73 16.68 -4.11
CA GLY A 315 -12.15 15.46 -3.42
C GLY A 315 -12.82 15.76 -2.07
N THR A 316 -13.34 14.73 -1.44
CA THR A 316 -14.07 14.84 -0.16
C THR A 316 -13.35 14.08 0.95
N VAL A 317 -13.26 14.65 2.15
CA VAL A 317 -12.84 13.96 3.37
C VAL A 317 -14.00 13.90 4.34
N ILE A 318 -14.35 12.69 4.79
CA ILE A 318 -15.50 12.47 5.71
C ILE A 318 -15.01 11.76 6.98
N ALA A 319 -15.36 12.34 8.12
CA ALA A 319 -15.21 11.71 9.43
C ALA A 319 -16.59 11.51 10.05
N THR A 320 -17.13 10.31 9.99
CA THR A 320 -18.50 10.01 10.41
C THR A 320 -18.70 9.93 11.93
N LYS A 321 -17.61 9.87 12.72
CA LYS A 321 -17.63 9.81 14.20
C LYS A 321 -16.56 10.66 14.88
N GLY A 322 -15.73 11.31 14.15
CA GLY A 322 -14.58 12.00 14.70
C GLY A 322 -14.25 13.28 13.95
N ASN A 323 -12.99 13.57 13.87
CA ASN A 323 -12.46 14.81 13.31
C ASN A 323 -12.04 14.63 11.84
N GLY A 324 -12.15 15.66 11.04
CA GLY A 324 -11.79 15.63 9.64
C GLY A 324 -10.29 15.45 9.41
N ILE A 325 -9.54 16.56 9.28
CA ILE A 325 -8.10 16.54 9.03
C ILE A 325 -7.34 17.20 10.17
N ASN A 326 -6.33 16.53 10.69
CA ASN A 326 -5.47 17.08 11.72
C ASN A 326 -4.04 17.25 11.25
N VAL A 327 -3.42 18.38 11.57
CA VAL A 327 -1.98 18.59 11.43
C VAL A 327 -1.32 18.67 12.80
N LEU A 328 -0.33 17.80 13.01
CA LEU A 328 0.36 17.63 14.28
C LEU A 328 1.86 17.87 14.12
N ALA A 329 2.39 18.84 14.81
CA ALA A 329 3.84 19.08 14.90
C ALA A 329 4.32 18.68 16.30
N GLN A 330 4.65 17.41 16.47
CA GLN A 330 5.15 16.86 17.74
C GLN A 330 6.66 17.04 17.86
N GLN A 331 7.11 17.04 19.10
CA GLN A 331 8.52 16.89 19.41
C GLN A 331 8.98 15.47 19.10
N THR A 332 10.01 15.35 18.26
CA THR A 332 10.64 14.05 18.02
C THR A 332 11.26 13.49 19.30
N PRO A 333 11.54 12.17 19.38
CA PRO A 333 12.24 11.58 20.55
C PRO A 333 13.56 12.28 20.88
N ASN A 334 14.19 12.94 19.92
CA ASN A 334 15.44 13.69 20.11
C ASN A 334 15.22 15.14 20.60
N GLY A 335 13.98 15.54 20.87
CA GLY A 335 13.64 16.87 21.36
C GLY A 335 13.48 17.93 20.28
N GLU A 336 13.60 17.59 19.01
CA GLU A 336 13.41 18.51 17.87
C GLU A 336 11.93 18.56 17.47
N VAL A 337 11.39 19.75 17.24
CA VAL A 337 10.04 19.93 16.71
C VAL A 337 10.11 20.12 15.19
N VAL A 338 9.56 19.15 14.46
CA VAL A 338 9.45 19.21 13.00
C VAL A 338 8.14 19.88 12.62
N SER A 339 8.19 20.83 11.68
CA SER A 339 6.99 21.51 11.17
C SER A 339 6.19 20.53 10.29
N SER A 340 4.88 20.46 10.53
CA SER A 340 3.94 19.77 9.65
C SER A 340 2.92 20.80 9.13
N SER A 341 2.41 20.61 7.92
CA SER A 341 1.47 21.57 7.34
C SER A 341 0.26 20.90 6.66
N LEU A 342 -0.87 21.62 6.71
CA LEU A 342 -2.08 21.33 5.93
C LEU A 342 -2.45 22.59 5.15
N THR A 343 -2.66 22.45 3.86
CA THR A 343 -3.19 23.50 2.99
C THR A 343 -4.45 23.00 2.29
N VAL A 344 -5.58 23.64 2.56
CA VAL A 344 -6.84 23.38 1.86
C VAL A 344 -7.03 24.49 0.82
N LYS A 345 -6.95 24.11 -0.45
CA LYS A 345 -7.17 24.99 -1.61
C LYS A 345 -8.56 24.80 -2.21
N GLY A 346 -9.18 23.64 -1.98
CA GLY A 346 -10.46 23.25 -2.53
C GLY A 346 -10.98 21.96 -1.90
N GLY A 347 -12.00 21.36 -2.51
CA GLY A 347 -12.61 20.13 -1.98
C GLY A 347 -13.57 20.37 -0.82
N TYR A 348 -14.00 19.27 -0.23
CA TYR A 348 -14.99 19.27 0.85
C TYR A 348 -14.52 18.44 2.04
N VAL A 349 -14.59 19.00 3.23
CA VAL A 349 -14.35 18.27 4.48
C VAL A 349 -15.62 18.28 5.32
N ASN A 350 -16.11 17.12 5.72
CA ASN A 350 -17.24 16.97 6.63
C ASN A 350 -16.87 16.09 7.82
N SER A 351 -17.19 16.55 9.02
CA SER A 351 -16.86 15.83 10.26
C SER A 351 -17.95 15.97 11.31
N GLU A 352 -18.13 14.90 12.11
CA GLU A 352 -19.02 14.96 13.25
C GLU A 352 -18.48 15.89 14.35
N GLU A 353 -17.15 15.90 14.54
CA GLU A 353 -16.46 16.72 15.53
C GLU A 353 -15.73 17.90 14.86
N TYR A 354 -14.44 18.11 15.11
CA TYR A 354 -13.67 19.19 14.49
C TYR A 354 -13.46 18.98 12.99
N GLY A 355 -13.65 20.01 12.19
CA GLY A 355 -13.34 19.97 10.75
C GLY A 355 -11.84 19.85 10.50
N LEU A 356 -11.09 20.85 10.93
CA LEU A 356 -9.65 20.93 10.78
C LEU A 356 -8.99 21.20 12.14
N GLY A 357 -7.92 20.46 12.45
CA GLY A 357 -7.12 20.62 13.67
C GLY A 357 -5.69 21.04 13.40
N ALA A 358 -5.14 21.93 14.23
CA ALA A 358 -3.72 22.29 14.23
C ALA A 358 -3.16 22.15 15.65
N TYR A 359 -2.27 21.19 15.86
CA TYR A 359 -1.74 20.86 17.18
C TYR A 359 -0.22 20.86 17.21
N GLY A 360 0.33 21.45 18.25
CA GLY A 360 1.78 21.49 18.50
C GLY A 360 2.49 22.73 17.94
N ASN A 361 3.70 22.96 18.45
CA ASN A 361 4.57 24.04 17.96
C ASN A 361 4.92 23.78 16.49
N LYS A 362 4.86 24.78 15.65
CA LYS A 362 5.14 24.71 14.22
C LYS A 362 4.13 23.90 13.38
N ALA A 363 2.94 23.60 13.91
CA ALA A 363 1.83 23.17 13.06
C ALA A 363 1.30 24.35 12.25
N VAL A 364 1.19 24.20 10.94
CA VAL A 364 0.73 25.24 10.02
C VAL A 364 -0.54 24.75 9.32
N LEU A 365 -1.60 25.57 9.41
CA LEU A 365 -2.89 25.31 8.74
C LEU A 365 -3.22 26.50 7.84
N ASN A 366 -3.37 26.25 6.56
CA ASN A 366 -3.77 27.25 5.57
C ASN A 366 -5.09 26.82 4.92
N VAL A 367 -6.07 27.72 4.87
CA VAL A 367 -7.31 27.54 4.12
C VAL A 367 -7.46 28.70 3.16
N SER A 368 -7.44 28.41 1.88
CA SER A 368 -7.61 29.39 0.80
C SER A 368 -8.80 29.08 -0.12
N GLY A 369 -9.50 27.99 0.12
CA GLY A 369 -10.67 27.59 -0.64
C GLY A 369 -11.32 26.33 -0.06
N GLY A 370 -12.33 25.79 -0.76
CA GLY A 370 -13.08 24.62 -0.35
C GLY A 370 -14.19 24.92 0.67
N VAL A 371 -14.89 23.88 1.09
CA VAL A 371 -15.93 23.93 2.11
C VAL A 371 -15.59 22.97 3.24
N ILE A 372 -15.63 23.45 4.46
CA ILE A 372 -15.35 22.65 5.66
C ILE A 372 -16.58 22.73 6.58
N VAL A 373 -17.14 21.58 6.95
CA VAL A 373 -18.29 21.47 7.85
C VAL A 373 -17.92 20.66 9.09
N ALA A 374 -18.38 21.11 10.24
CA ALA A 374 -18.29 20.41 11.51
C ALA A 374 -19.64 20.44 12.24
N ASP A 375 -20.13 19.27 12.68
CA ASP A 375 -21.51 19.16 13.19
C ASP A 375 -21.65 19.39 14.71
N ASN A 376 -20.56 19.23 15.49
CA ASN A 376 -20.65 19.31 16.97
C ASN A 376 -19.62 20.22 17.64
N ASN A 377 -18.52 20.54 16.95
CA ASN A 377 -17.40 21.32 17.50
C ASN A 377 -16.97 22.44 16.56
N ALA A 378 -15.87 23.10 16.89
CA ALA A 378 -15.30 24.14 16.04
C ALA A 378 -14.91 23.60 14.66
N VAL A 379 -15.18 24.37 13.61
CA VAL A 379 -14.78 24.00 12.24
C VAL A 379 -13.27 23.98 12.11
N VAL A 380 -12.60 24.96 12.70
CA VAL A 380 -11.16 25.02 12.82
C VAL A 380 -10.77 25.10 14.28
N ALA A 381 -9.91 24.20 14.74
CA ALA A 381 -9.44 24.17 16.12
C ALA A 381 -7.91 24.16 16.20
N GLY A 382 -7.38 24.94 17.14
CA GLY A 382 -5.98 24.84 17.54
C GLY A 382 -5.79 23.92 18.76
N ASN A 383 -4.62 23.96 19.37
CA ASN A 383 -4.32 23.20 20.59
C ASN A 383 -5.27 23.53 21.72
N GLY A 384 -5.74 22.51 22.42
CA GLY A 384 -6.67 22.64 23.56
C GLY A 384 -6.04 23.16 24.85
N THR A 385 -4.72 23.29 24.97
CA THR A 385 -4.02 23.71 26.18
C THR A 385 -2.97 24.75 25.91
N VAL A 386 -2.98 25.81 26.71
CA VAL A 386 -1.88 26.78 26.81
C VAL A 386 -0.91 26.24 27.87
N ASN A 387 -0.02 25.37 27.48
CA ASN A 387 0.98 24.83 28.38
C ASN A 387 2.31 24.72 27.65
N GLU A 388 3.23 25.58 28.00
CA GLU A 388 4.57 25.64 27.41
C GLU A 388 5.37 24.35 27.55
N THR A 389 4.99 23.47 28.47
CA THR A 389 5.67 22.20 28.72
C THR A 389 5.16 21.04 27.84
N THR A 390 4.07 21.23 27.10
CA THR A 390 3.41 20.16 26.34
C THR A 390 3.36 20.39 24.84
N ASN A 391 4.27 21.15 24.25
CA ASN A 391 4.29 21.50 22.82
C ASN A 391 3.02 22.23 22.33
N ALA A 392 2.27 22.85 23.23
CA ALA A 392 0.99 23.46 22.97
C ALA A 392 1.11 24.94 22.62
N GLY A 393 2.01 25.31 21.77
CA GLY A 393 2.18 26.71 21.39
C GLY A 393 2.72 26.86 19.98
N GLY A 394 2.58 28.07 19.42
CA GLY A 394 3.23 28.43 18.16
C GLY A 394 2.61 27.82 16.91
N THR A 395 1.35 27.38 16.95
CA THR A 395 0.60 27.04 15.74
C THR A 395 0.34 28.29 14.91
N GLU A 396 0.33 28.12 13.59
CA GLU A 396 -0.03 29.17 12.64
C GLU A 396 -1.28 28.72 11.87
N ILE A 397 -2.34 29.55 11.94
CA ILE A 397 -3.60 29.30 11.25
C ILE A 397 -3.91 30.49 10.36
N ASN A 398 -3.98 30.25 9.05
CA ASN A 398 -4.26 31.27 8.05
C ASN A 398 -5.53 30.91 7.27
N LEU A 399 -6.57 31.69 7.41
CA LEU A 399 -7.87 31.54 6.76
C LEU A 399 -8.04 32.70 5.78
N THR A 400 -7.92 32.44 4.49
CA THR A 400 -7.89 33.47 3.45
C THR A 400 -9.00 33.31 2.41
N GLY A 401 -9.71 32.19 2.41
CA GLY A 401 -10.81 31.88 1.51
C GLY A 401 -11.52 30.62 1.91
N GLY A 402 -12.55 30.22 1.14
CA GLY A 402 -13.40 29.07 1.42
C GLY A 402 -14.54 29.37 2.38
N THR A 403 -15.38 28.37 2.60
CA THR A 403 -16.56 28.46 3.50
C THR A 403 -16.40 27.48 4.66
N LEU A 404 -16.45 27.98 5.88
CA LEU A 404 -16.29 27.23 7.13
C LEU A 404 -17.62 27.21 7.88
N ILE A 405 -18.27 26.06 7.99
CA ILE A 405 -19.66 25.94 8.53
C ILE A 405 -19.62 25.07 9.79
N GLY A 406 -20.06 25.63 10.90
CA GLY A 406 -20.25 24.91 12.14
C GLY A 406 -21.74 24.76 12.47
N HIS A 407 -22.24 23.52 12.53
CA HIS A 407 -23.56 23.17 13.04
C HIS A 407 -23.43 22.69 14.48
N ILE A 408 -23.65 23.61 15.43
CA ILE A 408 -23.39 23.32 16.83
C ILE A 408 -24.64 22.78 17.47
N THR A 409 -24.85 21.48 17.37
CA THR A 409 -26.07 20.81 17.82
C THR A 409 -26.03 20.38 19.28
N SER A 410 -24.88 20.38 19.93
CA SER A 410 -24.68 19.95 21.31
C SER A 410 -24.19 21.09 22.21
N SER A 411 -24.43 20.99 23.51
CA SER A 411 -23.82 21.83 24.54
C SER A 411 -22.31 21.57 24.72
N GLY A 412 -21.62 21.19 23.62
CA GLY A 412 -20.20 20.87 23.60
C GLY A 412 -19.34 22.08 24.00
N TYR A 413 -18.13 21.79 24.39
CA TYR A 413 -17.20 22.74 25.00
C TYR A 413 -16.83 23.94 24.12
N ILE A 414 -17.06 23.88 22.79
CA ILE A 414 -16.46 24.82 21.85
C ILE A 414 -17.41 25.13 20.71
N ALA A 415 -18.49 25.83 21.06
CA ALA A 415 -19.50 26.30 20.12
C ALA A 415 -18.99 27.50 19.29
N CYS A 416 -18.12 27.27 18.33
CA CYS A 416 -17.58 28.37 17.50
C CYS A 416 -17.12 27.89 16.12
N GLY A 417 -17.04 28.83 15.19
CA GLY A 417 -16.47 28.57 13.89
C GLY A 417 -14.95 28.29 13.99
N VAL A 418 -14.21 29.19 14.66
CA VAL A 418 -12.77 29.05 14.88
C VAL A 418 -12.43 29.10 16.36
N TYR A 419 -11.73 28.08 16.86
CA TYR A 419 -11.22 27.98 18.22
C TYR A 419 -9.71 28.11 18.26
N HIS A 420 -9.21 29.18 18.85
CA HIS A 420 -7.77 29.46 18.96
C HIS A 420 -7.29 29.54 20.42
N PRO A 421 -6.99 28.42 21.08
CA PRO A 421 -6.66 28.36 22.50
C PRO A 421 -5.17 28.50 22.83
N GLN A 422 -4.29 28.35 21.88
CA GLN A 422 -2.84 28.34 22.06
C GLN A 422 -2.20 29.70 21.85
N SER A 423 -0.90 29.80 22.13
CA SER A 423 -0.10 31.02 21.99
C SER A 423 0.31 31.39 20.55
N GLY A 424 -0.14 30.67 19.52
CA GLY A 424 0.20 30.90 18.13
C GLY A 424 -0.47 32.13 17.50
N LYS A 425 -0.46 32.16 16.16
CA LYS A 425 -1.06 33.22 15.37
C LYS A 425 -2.27 32.70 14.58
N LEU A 426 -3.37 33.43 14.63
CA LEU A 426 -4.52 33.30 13.74
C LEU A 426 -4.58 34.49 12.80
N THR A 427 -4.66 34.24 11.51
CA THR A 427 -4.90 35.26 10.49
C THR A 427 -6.21 34.96 9.77
N ILE A 428 -7.12 35.93 9.69
CA ILE A 428 -8.34 35.87 8.91
C ILE A 428 -8.33 37.05 7.93
N SER A 429 -8.38 36.74 6.63
CA SER A 429 -8.29 37.77 5.59
C SER A 429 -8.97 37.29 4.31
N GLY A 430 -8.94 38.12 3.27
CA GLY A 430 -9.52 37.76 1.98
C GLY A 430 -11.04 37.64 2.02
N ASP A 431 -11.57 36.63 1.36
CA ASP A 431 -13.00 36.38 1.18
C ASP A 431 -13.51 35.12 1.91
N VAL A 432 -12.79 34.67 2.94
CA VAL A 432 -13.25 33.54 3.76
C VAL A 432 -14.59 33.83 4.39
N ASP A 433 -15.49 32.84 4.36
CA ASP A 433 -16.82 32.88 4.98
C ASP A 433 -16.89 31.89 6.14
N ILE A 434 -17.07 32.41 7.36
CA ILE A 434 -17.15 31.62 8.59
C ILE A 434 -18.56 31.76 9.16
N TYR A 435 -19.31 30.66 9.17
CA TYR A 435 -20.64 30.57 9.69
C TYR A 435 -20.72 29.57 10.83
N ALA A 436 -21.14 30.02 12.00
CA ALA A 436 -21.28 29.17 13.19
C ALA A 436 -22.74 29.22 13.67
N ASP A 437 -23.52 28.20 13.29
CA ASP A 437 -24.89 28.07 13.73
C ASP A 437 -24.97 27.65 15.19
N GLY A 438 -25.72 28.37 16.00
CA GLY A 438 -25.81 28.13 17.43
C GLY A 438 -24.58 28.51 18.25
N GLY A 439 -23.52 29.06 17.63
CA GLY A 439 -22.26 29.39 18.27
C GLY A 439 -21.72 30.78 17.98
N VAL A 440 -20.49 31.05 18.39
CA VAL A 440 -19.77 32.29 18.09
C VAL A 440 -18.81 32.06 16.88
N GLY A 441 -18.63 33.10 16.04
CA GLY A 441 -17.81 32.97 14.86
C GLY A 441 -16.35 32.63 15.17
N VAL A 442 -15.70 33.37 16.09
CA VAL A 442 -14.29 33.15 16.48
C VAL A 442 -14.17 33.21 17.99
N LEU A 443 -13.51 32.23 18.58
CA LEU A 443 -13.17 32.21 20.00
C LEU A 443 -11.66 32.24 20.21
N MET A 444 -11.16 33.30 20.77
CA MET A 444 -9.76 33.48 21.16
C MET A 444 -9.56 33.27 22.65
N ARG A 445 -8.67 32.39 23.06
CA ARG A 445 -8.28 32.21 24.47
C ARG A 445 -6.87 32.64 24.76
N ALA A 446 -5.98 32.49 23.79
CA ALA A 446 -4.58 32.87 23.89
C ALA A 446 -4.00 33.16 22.49
N GLY A 447 -2.75 33.61 22.43
CA GLY A 447 -2.07 33.93 21.18
C GLY A 447 -2.46 35.27 20.60
N THR A 448 -2.25 35.43 19.31
CA THR A 448 -2.57 36.64 18.57
C THR A 448 -3.54 36.36 17.44
N ALA A 449 -4.44 37.30 17.16
CA ALA A 449 -5.29 37.24 15.97
C ALA A 449 -5.15 38.55 15.18
N GLU A 450 -5.13 38.40 13.87
CA GLU A 450 -5.16 39.48 12.91
C GLU A 450 -6.30 39.23 11.93
N ILE A 451 -7.33 40.09 11.98
CA ILE A 451 -8.53 39.96 11.13
C ILE A 451 -8.58 41.20 10.24
N THR A 452 -8.36 41.01 8.95
CA THR A 452 -8.31 42.08 7.96
C THR A 452 -9.31 41.93 6.83
N GLY A 453 -10.11 40.84 6.85
CA GLY A 453 -11.13 40.54 5.83
C GLY A 453 -11.99 39.36 6.24
N GLY A 454 -12.79 38.87 5.31
CA GLY A 454 -13.72 37.75 5.50
C GLY A 454 -15.08 38.15 6.07
N THR A 455 -16.03 37.23 6.02
CA THR A 455 -17.34 37.32 6.67
C THR A 455 -17.32 36.37 7.87
N ILE A 456 -17.73 36.84 9.03
CA ILE A 456 -17.75 36.03 10.25
C ILE A 456 -19.14 36.14 10.87
N THR A 457 -19.91 35.08 10.88
CA THR A 457 -21.27 35.00 11.40
C THR A 457 -21.37 33.99 12.53
N GLY A 458 -21.86 34.39 13.67
CA GLY A 458 -22.26 33.52 14.77
C GLY A 458 -23.71 33.76 15.11
N THR A 459 -24.56 32.74 15.15
CA THR A 459 -25.97 32.84 15.43
C THR A 459 -26.31 32.55 16.90
N GLY A 460 -25.31 32.05 17.67
CA GLY A 460 -25.47 31.78 19.09
C GLY A 460 -25.65 33.04 19.94
N THR A 461 -26.40 32.92 21.04
CA THR A 461 -26.50 33.99 22.03
C THR A 461 -25.38 33.85 23.07
N ALA A 462 -24.91 34.99 23.58
CA ALA A 462 -23.86 34.99 24.63
C ALA A 462 -24.29 34.19 25.89
N ALA A 463 -25.60 34.03 26.13
CA ALA A 463 -26.12 33.21 27.22
C ALA A 463 -26.10 31.71 26.96
N GLY A 464 -26.08 31.26 25.71
CA GLY A 464 -25.98 29.84 25.36
C GLY A 464 -24.54 29.31 25.45
N TRP A 465 -23.59 30.19 25.63
CA TRP A 465 -22.16 29.84 25.59
C TRP A 465 -21.52 29.64 26.96
N VAL A 466 -22.26 29.62 28.01
CA VAL A 466 -21.78 29.30 29.36
C VAL A 466 -21.65 27.76 29.46
N GLY A 467 -20.75 27.16 28.67
CA GLY A 467 -20.29 25.81 28.96
C GLY A 467 -19.64 25.75 30.33
N ASP A 468 -19.56 24.57 30.91
CA ASP A 468 -18.99 24.31 32.27
C ASP A 468 -17.55 24.81 32.45
N ASN A 469 -16.92 25.34 31.44
CA ASN A 469 -15.60 25.91 31.52
C ASN A 469 -15.67 27.39 31.97
N LYS A 470 -15.82 27.57 33.28
CA LYS A 470 -15.88 28.89 33.96
C LYS A 470 -14.68 29.80 33.68
N ASN A 471 -13.66 29.32 32.98
CA ASN A 471 -12.48 30.05 32.57
C ASN A 471 -12.56 30.56 31.12
N ALA A 472 -13.60 30.18 30.37
CA ALA A 472 -13.85 30.71 29.07
C ALA A 472 -14.52 32.08 29.22
N ILE A 473 -13.76 33.11 28.99
CA ILE A 473 -14.28 34.50 28.97
C ILE A 473 -14.79 34.75 27.55
N PRO A 474 -16.00 35.35 27.43
CA PRO A 474 -16.51 35.79 26.15
C PRO A 474 -15.61 36.79 25.47
#